data_b23ae8489310280a8f92fb450145c7d0
#
_entry.id   b23ae8489310280a8f92fb450145c7d0
#
_cell.length_a   1.000
_cell.length_b   1.000
_cell.length_c   1.000
_cell.angle_alpha   90.00
_cell.angle_beta   90.00
_cell.angle_gamma   90.00
#
_symmetry.space_group_name_H-M   'P 1'
#
loop_
_entity.id
_entity.type
_entity.pdbx_description
1 polymer ?
#
loop_
_entity_poly.entity_id
_entity_poly.type
_entity_poly.pdbx_seq_one_letter_code
_entity_poly.pdbx_strand_id
1 'polypeptide(L)'
;MILTRISITLILLFQLSTVFSSVTPAIKEPKGENPKSILMIGNSFMYYNNGVHNPLVRLIRATEELGKGHKVRLITINGSSLSWHDVNSYIKNPNIGSFSINSKNVLNEYDFKGFDLAIMQDCSQCPIHPERKDLFYEYAEKHSDLLKKNSIEPVLMMTWAYKDKPEMTKQLAKEYTLAGNKNDTLVTPVGLAYMNSMKAYPEINLYHPDNRHPSKAGTYLSACVMFASIFKTSPIGNTYTFDLDKKVALNLQKIAWATHQEYYGN
;
A
#
# COMPACT_ATOMS: atom_id res chain seq x y z
N MET A 1 -6.35 38.46 46.78
CA MET A 1 -7.23 38.22 45.62
C MET A 1 -6.40 37.60 44.48
N ILE A 2 -6.42 36.30 44.39
CA ILE A 2 -5.59 35.52 43.44
C ILE A 2 -6.51 35.19 42.27
N LEU A 3 -6.26 35.79 41.10
CA LEU A 3 -6.96 35.52 39.84
C LEU A 3 -6.34 34.26 39.17
N THR A 4 -7.03 33.14 39.26
CA THR A 4 -6.68 31.91 38.55
C THR A 4 -7.05 32.06 37.09
N ARG A 5 -6.04 32.11 36.20
CA ARG A 5 -6.25 32.07 34.76
C ARG A 5 -6.55 30.62 34.33
N ILE A 6 -7.79 30.36 33.92
CA ILE A 6 -8.18 29.11 33.27
C ILE A 6 -7.78 29.18 31.80
N SER A 7 -6.74 28.42 31.43
CA SER A 7 -6.38 28.24 30.02
C SER A 7 -7.30 27.19 29.40
N ILE A 8 -8.23 27.64 28.58
CA ILE A 8 -9.07 26.74 27.77
C ILE A 8 -8.24 26.31 26.55
N THR A 9 -7.73 25.06 26.59
CA THR A 9 -7.10 24.45 25.44
C THR A 9 -8.19 24.02 24.46
N LEU A 10 -8.35 24.78 23.39
CA LEU A 10 -9.29 24.48 22.31
C LEU A 10 -8.76 23.26 21.53
N ILE A 11 -9.30 22.07 21.83
CA ILE A 11 -9.06 20.87 21.03
C ILE A 11 -9.88 21.05 19.75
N LEU A 12 -9.20 21.48 18.67
CA LEU A 12 -9.77 21.44 17.33
C LEU A 12 -9.93 19.97 16.91
N LEU A 13 -11.10 19.40 17.15
CA LEU A 13 -11.56 18.18 16.49
C LEU A 13 -11.72 18.48 14.99
N PHE A 14 -10.71 18.14 14.21
CA PHE A 14 -10.82 18.11 12.77
C PHE A 14 -11.84 17.03 12.39
N GLN A 15 -13.08 17.44 12.18
CA GLN A 15 -14.05 16.60 11.48
C GLN A 15 -13.60 16.52 10.02
N LEU A 16 -12.83 15.47 9.67
CA LEU A 16 -12.65 15.09 8.28
C LEU A 16 -14.03 14.66 7.75
N SER A 17 -14.72 15.56 7.07
CA SER A 17 -15.93 15.21 6.32
C SER A 17 -15.51 14.31 5.17
N THR A 18 -15.77 13.01 5.35
CA THR A 18 -15.43 11.93 4.46
C THR A 18 -16.24 12.00 3.19
N VAL A 19 -15.58 12.17 2.08
CA VAL A 19 -16.16 11.90 0.77
C VAL A 19 -15.82 10.47 0.41
N PHE A 20 -16.38 9.51 1.16
CA PHE A 20 -16.27 8.11 0.79
C PHE A 20 -17.01 7.83 -0.52
N SER A 21 -16.48 6.92 -1.28
CA SER A 21 -17.22 6.13 -2.26
C SER A 21 -18.47 5.58 -1.57
N SER A 22 -19.60 5.57 -2.25
CA SER A 22 -20.82 4.90 -1.76
C SER A 22 -20.64 3.39 -1.54
N VAL A 23 -19.48 2.85 -1.86
CA VAL A 23 -19.12 1.43 -1.75
C VAL A 23 -18.16 1.25 -0.58
N THR A 24 -18.58 0.45 0.39
CA THR A 24 -17.75 0.07 1.55
C THR A 24 -17.03 -1.25 1.29
N PRO A 25 -15.81 -1.47 1.83
CA PRO A 25 -15.11 -2.74 1.70
C PRO A 25 -15.83 -3.84 2.49
N ALA A 26 -16.06 -4.98 1.83
CA ALA A 26 -16.58 -6.18 2.48
C ALA A 26 -15.49 -6.89 3.28
N ILE A 27 -14.27 -6.92 2.75
CA ILE A 27 -13.09 -7.47 3.41
C ILE A 27 -12.36 -6.35 4.12
N LYS A 28 -12.30 -6.42 5.45
CA LYS A 28 -11.75 -5.35 6.31
C LYS A 28 -10.40 -5.70 6.93
N GLU A 29 -10.03 -6.97 6.88
CA GLU A 29 -8.79 -7.47 7.46
C GLU A 29 -8.26 -8.66 6.65
N PRO A 30 -6.95 -8.91 6.66
CA PRO A 30 -6.39 -10.10 6.02
C PRO A 30 -6.79 -11.35 6.80
N LYS A 31 -6.77 -12.49 6.13
CA LYS A 31 -7.03 -13.81 6.75
C LYS A 31 -5.87 -14.26 7.64
N GLY A 32 -4.63 -13.96 7.22
CA GLY A 32 -3.42 -14.26 7.97
C GLY A 32 -3.01 -13.10 8.88
N GLU A 33 -2.60 -13.39 10.12
CA GLU A 33 -2.27 -12.32 11.10
C GLU A 33 -0.89 -11.68 10.87
N ASN A 34 0.10 -12.41 10.36
CA ASN A 34 1.49 -11.93 10.26
C ASN A 34 2.23 -12.59 9.09
N PRO A 35 1.89 -12.24 7.83
CA PRO A 35 2.51 -12.84 6.66
C PRO A 35 4.00 -12.54 6.63
N LYS A 36 4.83 -13.60 6.59
CA LYS A 36 6.30 -13.51 6.62
C LYS A 36 6.91 -13.31 5.23
N SER A 37 6.23 -13.78 4.20
CA SER A 37 6.69 -13.69 2.83
C SER A 37 5.65 -13.01 1.94
N ILE A 38 6.00 -11.84 1.44
CA ILE A 38 5.10 -10.97 0.68
C ILE A 38 5.64 -10.79 -0.73
N LEU A 39 4.82 -11.08 -1.73
CA LEU A 39 5.04 -10.73 -3.13
C LEU A 39 4.32 -9.42 -3.45
N MET A 40 4.99 -8.52 -4.16
CA MET A 40 4.39 -7.31 -4.71
C MET A 40 4.49 -7.34 -6.23
N ILE A 41 3.38 -7.11 -6.91
CA ILE A 41 3.25 -7.18 -8.37
C ILE A 41 2.67 -5.88 -8.88
N GLY A 42 3.38 -5.20 -9.79
CA GLY A 42 2.90 -3.92 -10.31
C GLY A 42 3.86 -3.28 -11.31
N ASN A 43 3.94 -1.98 -11.26
CA ASN A 43 4.68 -1.17 -12.23
C ASN A 43 5.47 -0.03 -11.54
N SER A 44 5.70 1.06 -12.26
CA SER A 44 6.46 2.22 -11.77
C SER A 44 5.88 2.83 -10.49
N PHE A 45 4.60 2.72 -10.21
CA PHE A 45 4.02 3.18 -8.96
C PHE A 45 4.56 2.44 -7.74
N MET A 46 5.06 1.21 -7.93
CA MET A 46 5.69 0.43 -6.87
C MET A 46 7.22 0.54 -6.84
N TYR A 47 7.91 0.73 -7.97
CA TYR A 47 9.38 0.68 -7.96
C TYR A 47 10.10 2.03 -7.77
N TYR A 48 9.42 3.18 -7.92
CA TYR A 48 10.04 4.49 -7.67
C TYR A 48 10.64 4.58 -6.26
N ASN A 49 11.67 5.42 -6.12
CA ASN A 49 12.38 5.66 -4.86
C ASN A 49 12.92 4.37 -4.21
N ASN A 50 13.53 3.53 -5.02
CA ASN A 50 14.07 2.22 -4.58
C ASN A 50 12.99 1.21 -4.16
N GLY A 51 11.76 1.40 -4.62
CA GLY A 51 10.63 0.50 -4.46
C GLY A 51 9.95 0.55 -3.09
N VAL A 52 8.63 0.51 -3.12
CA VAL A 52 7.79 0.57 -1.92
C VAL A 52 7.98 -0.64 -0.98
N HIS A 53 8.49 -1.76 -1.51
CA HIS A 53 8.83 -2.95 -0.71
C HIS A 53 9.92 -2.65 0.33
N ASN A 54 10.83 -1.73 0.03
CA ASN A 54 11.93 -1.38 0.93
C ASN A 54 11.41 -0.66 2.20
N PRO A 55 10.68 0.47 2.15
CA PRO A 55 10.11 1.05 3.34
C PRO A 55 9.11 0.11 4.04
N LEU A 56 8.34 -0.70 3.32
CA LEU A 56 7.41 -1.64 3.94
C LEU A 56 8.15 -2.66 4.83
N VAL A 57 9.17 -3.35 4.32
CA VAL A 57 9.91 -4.34 5.11
C VAL A 57 10.66 -3.71 6.29
N ARG A 58 11.07 -2.45 6.17
CA ARG A 58 11.76 -1.75 7.27
C ARG A 58 10.80 -1.26 8.35
N LEU A 59 9.59 -0.82 7.99
CA LEU A 59 8.51 -0.56 8.96
C LEU A 59 8.20 -1.83 9.77
N ILE A 60 8.05 -2.97 9.08
CA ILE A 60 7.82 -4.27 9.72
C ILE A 60 8.96 -4.61 10.69
N ARG A 61 10.21 -4.48 10.26
CA ARG A 61 11.39 -4.80 11.08
C ARG A 61 11.59 -3.87 12.28
N ALA A 62 11.10 -2.64 12.19
CA ALA A 62 11.13 -1.66 13.28
C ALA A 62 9.97 -1.87 14.29
N THR A 63 9.09 -2.84 14.05
CA THR A 63 7.96 -3.20 14.93
C THR A 63 8.27 -4.54 15.59
N GLU A 64 8.72 -4.50 16.85
CA GLU A 64 9.23 -5.69 17.55
C GLU A 64 8.20 -6.82 17.67
N GLU A 65 6.93 -6.47 17.87
CA GLU A 65 5.81 -7.39 18.05
C GLU A 65 5.57 -8.28 16.82
N LEU A 66 5.94 -7.81 15.63
CA LEU A 66 5.84 -8.61 14.40
C LEU A 66 6.94 -9.65 14.27
N GLY A 67 8.03 -9.52 15.04
CA GLY A 67 9.15 -10.44 15.05
C GLY A 67 10.01 -10.36 13.79
N LYS A 68 10.89 -11.33 13.62
CA LYS A 68 11.89 -11.37 12.53
C LYS A 68 11.45 -12.27 11.36
N GLY A 69 12.23 -12.25 10.30
CA GLY A 69 12.10 -13.19 9.18
C GLY A 69 11.27 -12.72 8.00
N HIS A 70 10.67 -11.52 8.07
CA HIS A 70 9.88 -10.99 6.96
C HIS A 70 10.73 -10.73 5.71
N LYS A 71 10.19 -11.16 4.57
CA LYS A 71 10.76 -10.99 3.25
C LYS A 71 9.70 -10.37 2.33
N VAL A 72 10.03 -9.28 1.67
CA VAL A 72 9.16 -8.64 0.69
C VAL A 72 9.88 -8.62 -0.64
N ARG A 73 9.25 -9.15 -1.68
CA ARG A 73 9.77 -9.18 -3.04
C ARG A 73 8.91 -8.34 -3.95
N LEU A 74 9.54 -7.67 -4.89
CA LEU A 74 8.88 -6.79 -5.84
C LEU A 74 9.18 -7.27 -7.27
N ILE A 75 8.10 -7.56 -8.01
CA ILE A 75 8.15 -7.85 -9.44
C ILE A 75 7.39 -6.75 -10.17
N THR A 76 8.07 -6.02 -11.05
CA THR A 76 7.47 -4.90 -11.77
C THR A 76 7.83 -4.93 -13.25
N ILE A 77 6.86 -4.54 -14.07
CA ILE A 77 7.04 -4.27 -15.48
C ILE A 77 6.67 -2.80 -15.71
N ASN A 78 7.56 -2.04 -16.33
CA ASN A 78 7.31 -0.61 -16.54
C ASN A 78 6.05 -0.36 -17.36
N GLY A 79 5.15 0.50 -16.86
CA GLY A 79 3.90 0.85 -17.54
C GLY A 79 2.85 -0.25 -17.64
N SER A 80 3.08 -1.40 -16.98
CA SER A 80 2.17 -2.55 -17.07
C SER A 80 0.81 -2.32 -16.42
N SER A 81 -0.17 -3.06 -16.93
CA SER A 81 -1.39 -3.44 -16.22
C SER A 81 -1.27 -4.87 -15.68
N LEU A 82 -2.20 -5.28 -14.82
CA LEU A 82 -2.24 -6.65 -14.29
C LEU A 82 -2.23 -7.73 -15.39
N SER A 83 -2.83 -7.43 -16.54
CA SER A 83 -2.89 -8.35 -17.67
C SER A 83 -1.54 -8.72 -18.30
N TRP A 84 -0.48 -7.98 -17.99
CA TRP A 84 0.88 -8.24 -18.51
C TRP A 84 1.67 -9.22 -17.64
N HIS A 85 1.20 -9.47 -16.41
CA HIS A 85 1.93 -10.27 -15.43
C HIS A 85 1.57 -11.76 -15.52
N ASP A 86 2.57 -12.61 -15.65
CA ASP A 86 2.43 -14.06 -15.49
C ASP A 86 2.60 -14.45 -14.01
N VAL A 87 1.57 -14.19 -13.22
CA VAL A 87 1.56 -14.48 -11.78
C VAL A 87 1.78 -15.97 -11.50
N ASN A 88 1.33 -16.86 -12.39
CA ASN A 88 1.57 -18.30 -12.24
C ASN A 88 3.06 -18.64 -12.30
N SER A 89 3.80 -18.02 -13.22
CA SER A 89 5.26 -18.17 -13.29
C SER A 89 5.94 -17.67 -12.03
N TYR A 90 5.50 -16.52 -11.48
CA TYR A 90 6.11 -15.92 -10.30
C TYR A 90 5.96 -16.79 -9.05
N ILE A 91 4.80 -17.40 -8.84
CA ILE A 91 4.56 -18.26 -7.68
C ILE A 91 5.18 -19.65 -7.82
N LYS A 92 5.30 -20.18 -9.04
CA LYS A 92 5.97 -21.46 -9.31
C LYS A 92 7.50 -21.37 -9.26
N ASN A 93 8.04 -20.18 -9.52
CA ASN A 93 9.48 -19.92 -9.51
C ASN A 93 9.82 -18.81 -8.49
N PRO A 94 9.56 -19.01 -7.20
CA PRO A 94 9.69 -17.96 -6.19
C PRO A 94 11.12 -17.48 -5.99
N ASN A 95 12.11 -18.21 -6.52
CA ASN A 95 13.53 -17.84 -6.46
C ASN A 95 14.06 -17.19 -7.75
N ILE A 96 13.21 -16.96 -8.75
CA ILE A 96 13.65 -16.38 -10.02
C ILE A 96 14.38 -15.03 -9.79
N GLY A 97 15.58 -14.90 -10.34
CA GLY A 97 16.40 -13.70 -10.18
C GLY A 97 16.87 -13.42 -8.74
N SER A 98 16.73 -14.37 -7.82
CA SER A 98 17.09 -14.19 -6.41
C SER A 98 18.30 -15.00 -6.05
N PHE A 99 19.32 -14.33 -5.51
CA PHE A 99 20.51 -14.96 -4.96
C PHE A 99 21.05 -14.12 -3.80
N SER A 100 21.85 -14.70 -2.94
CA SER A 100 22.62 -14.01 -1.93
C SER A 100 24.10 -14.17 -2.18
N ILE A 101 24.90 -13.20 -1.76
CA ILE A 101 26.36 -13.28 -1.79
C ILE A 101 26.84 -13.34 -0.34
N ASN A 102 27.61 -14.37 0.01
CA ASN A 102 28.20 -14.47 1.34
C ASN A 102 29.50 -13.64 1.45
N SER A 103 30.09 -13.60 2.64
CA SER A 103 31.33 -12.85 2.90
C SER A 103 32.56 -13.33 2.10
N LYS A 104 32.47 -14.47 1.41
CA LYS A 104 33.50 -15.01 0.53
C LYS A 104 33.21 -14.76 -0.96
N ASN A 105 32.25 -13.88 -1.27
CA ASN A 105 31.79 -13.59 -2.63
C ASN A 105 31.21 -14.80 -3.39
N VAL A 106 30.71 -15.80 -2.67
CA VAL A 106 30.05 -16.96 -3.26
C VAL A 106 28.57 -16.66 -3.41
N LEU A 107 28.04 -16.88 -4.61
CA LEU A 107 26.62 -16.83 -4.92
C LEU A 107 25.93 -18.05 -4.32
N ASN A 108 24.91 -17.84 -3.51
CA ASN A 108 24.04 -18.88 -3.02
C ASN A 108 22.64 -18.66 -3.55
N GLU A 109 21.99 -19.71 -4.02
CA GLU A 109 20.57 -19.66 -4.32
C GLU A 109 19.78 -19.35 -3.04
N TYR A 110 18.69 -18.62 -3.23
CA TYR A 110 17.85 -18.23 -2.12
C TYR A 110 16.83 -19.35 -1.88
N ASP A 111 16.96 -20.15 -0.83
CA ASP A 111 15.95 -21.13 -0.43
C ASP A 111 14.70 -20.40 0.08
N PHE A 112 13.78 -20.14 -0.83
CA PHE A 112 12.55 -19.41 -0.58
C PHE A 112 11.35 -20.31 -0.87
N LYS A 113 10.57 -20.60 0.16
CA LYS A 113 9.52 -21.63 0.13
C LYS A 113 8.16 -21.17 -0.39
N GLY A 114 8.06 -19.94 -0.92
CA GLY A 114 6.82 -19.39 -1.44
C GLY A 114 6.35 -18.14 -0.69
N PHE A 115 5.14 -17.69 -1.01
CA PHE A 115 4.56 -16.45 -0.48
C PHE A 115 3.34 -16.75 0.38
N ASP A 116 3.16 -15.98 1.45
CA ASP A 116 1.95 -16.02 2.28
C ASP A 116 0.90 -15.05 1.72
N LEU A 117 1.35 -13.92 1.14
CA LEU A 117 0.50 -12.86 0.65
C LEU A 117 1.06 -12.23 -0.63
N ALA A 118 0.19 -11.83 -1.55
CA ALA A 118 0.58 -11.11 -2.75
C ALA A 118 -0.21 -9.80 -2.90
N ILE A 119 0.50 -8.67 -2.98
CA ILE A 119 -0.07 -7.33 -3.22
C ILE A 119 0.01 -7.05 -4.71
N MET A 120 -1.12 -6.80 -5.33
CA MET A 120 -1.24 -6.54 -6.76
C MET A 120 -1.71 -5.11 -7.03
N GLN A 121 -1.12 -4.45 -8.03
CA GLN A 121 -1.49 -3.10 -8.45
C GLN A 121 -1.59 -3.04 -9.97
N ASP A 122 -2.70 -2.52 -10.46
CA ASP A 122 -2.91 -2.30 -11.89
C ASP A 122 -2.25 -0.99 -12.37
N CYS A 123 -2.38 -0.66 -13.64
CA CYS A 123 -1.91 0.63 -14.15
C CYS A 123 -2.63 1.79 -13.41
N SER A 124 -2.03 2.97 -13.44
CA SER A 124 -2.48 4.13 -12.64
C SER A 124 -3.96 4.49 -12.81
N GLN A 125 -4.51 4.33 -14.02
CA GLN A 125 -5.89 4.68 -14.36
C GLN A 125 -6.68 3.54 -15.00
N CYS A 126 -6.11 2.34 -15.17
CA CYS A 126 -6.82 1.22 -15.80
C CYS A 126 -8.18 0.92 -15.16
N PRO A 127 -8.33 0.97 -13.84
CA PRO A 127 -9.63 0.69 -13.19
C PRO A 127 -10.75 1.68 -13.56
N ILE A 128 -10.40 2.86 -14.06
CA ILE A 128 -11.36 3.92 -14.44
C ILE A 128 -11.30 4.28 -15.93
N HIS A 129 -10.43 3.61 -16.70
CA HIS A 129 -10.29 3.88 -18.13
C HIS A 129 -11.38 3.13 -18.92
N PRO A 130 -12.14 3.79 -19.81
CA PRO A 130 -13.26 3.17 -20.51
C PRO A 130 -12.93 1.85 -21.23
N GLU A 131 -11.73 1.79 -21.84
CA GLU A 131 -11.32 0.62 -22.64
C GLU A 131 -10.52 -0.42 -21.86
N ARG A 132 -10.14 -0.14 -20.60
CA ARG A 132 -9.24 -1.01 -19.80
C ARG A 132 -9.85 -1.48 -18.49
N LYS A 133 -10.97 -0.89 -18.10
CA LYS A 133 -11.67 -1.24 -16.87
C LYS A 133 -12.06 -2.71 -16.81
N ASP A 134 -12.58 -3.26 -17.91
CA ASP A 134 -12.99 -4.66 -17.97
C ASP A 134 -11.78 -5.60 -17.80
N LEU A 135 -10.63 -5.25 -18.41
CA LEU A 135 -9.37 -5.99 -18.20
C LEU A 135 -8.89 -5.92 -16.75
N PHE A 136 -9.06 -4.78 -16.07
CA PHE A 136 -8.76 -4.68 -14.64
C PHE A 136 -9.58 -5.69 -13.83
N TYR A 137 -10.89 -5.76 -14.04
CA TYR A 137 -11.75 -6.70 -13.35
C TYR A 137 -11.42 -8.16 -13.67
N GLU A 138 -11.21 -8.48 -14.94
CA GLU A 138 -10.84 -9.82 -15.40
C GLU A 138 -9.56 -10.31 -14.72
N TYR A 139 -8.51 -9.49 -14.75
CA TYR A 139 -7.21 -9.91 -14.22
C TYR A 139 -7.10 -9.79 -12.69
N ALA A 140 -7.86 -8.90 -12.06
CA ALA A 140 -8.00 -8.88 -10.62
C ALA A 140 -8.65 -10.20 -10.12
N GLU A 141 -9.70 -10.68 -10.80
CA GLU A 141 -10.35 -11.97 -10.51
C GLU A 141 -9.41 -13.14 -10.78
N LYS A 142 -8.88 -13.24 -12.00
CA LYS A 142 -8.00 -14.32 -12.44
C LYS A 142 -6.78 -14.51 -11.51
N HIS A 143 -6.13 -13.42 -11.15
CA HIS A 143 -4.95 -13.50 -10.29
C HIS A 143 -5.32 -13.75 -8.84
N SER A 144 -6.41 -13.18 -8.32
CA SER A 144 -6.90 -13.48 -6.97
C SER A 144 -7.26 -14.97 -6.82
N ASP A 145 -7.94 -15.54 -7.78
CA ASP A 145 -8.30 -16.97 -7.77
C ASP A 145 -7.07 -17.87 -7.86
N LEU A 146 -6.12 -17.51 -8.72
CA LEU A 146 -4.86 -18.24 -8.85
C LEU A 146 -4.07 -18.24 -7.53
N LEU A 147 -3.95 -17.09 -6.89
CA LEU A 147 -3.25 -16.95 -5.62
C LEU A 147 -3.94 -17.76 -4.52
N LYS A 148 -5.25 -17.65 -4.38
CA LYS A 148 -6.05 -18.43 -3.41
C LYS A 148 -5.89 -19.93 -3.60
N LYS A 149 -5.92 -20.42 -4.87
CA LYS A 149 -5.69 -21.84 -5.19
C LYS A 149 -4.31 -22.35 -4.76
N ASN A 150 -3.34 -21.44 -4.61
CA ASN A 150 -1.98 -21.75 -4.14
C ASN A 150 -1.77 -21.34 -2.67
N SER A 151 -2.84 -21.13 -1.89
CA SER A 151 -2.80 -20.75 -0.48
C SER A 151 -2.06 -19.42 -0.22
N ILE A 152 -2.05 -18.53 -1.21
CA ILE A 152 -1.48 -17.19 -1.12
C ILE A 152 -2.62 -16.19 -1.02
N GLU A 153 -2.59 -15.32 0.00
CA GLU A 153 -3.63 -14.32 0.19
C GLU A 153 -3.48 -13.17 -0.81
N PRO A 154 -4.47 -12.89 -1.68
CA PRO A 154 -4.43 -11.75 -2.56
C PRO A 154 -4.79 -10.46 -1.83
N VAL A 155 -4.11 -9.37 -2.20
CA VAL A 155 -4.41 -8.00 -1.77
C VAL A 155 -4.32 -7.07 -2.98
N LEU A 156 -5.27 -6.15 -3.12
CA LEU A 156 -5.22 -5.11 -4.14
C LEU A 156 -4.69 -3.80 -3.52
N MET A 157 -3.70 -3.19 -4.14
CA MET A 157 -3.24 -1.86 -3.78
C MET A 157 -3.99 -0.83 -4.63
N MET A 158 -4.84 -0.03 -4.00
CA MET A 158 -5.55 1.08 -4.65
C MET A 158 -4.54 2.12 -5.11
N THR A 159 -4.53 2.43 -6.42
CA THR A 159 -3.71 3.52 -6.97
C THR A 159 -4.28 4.89 -6.59
N TRP A 160 -3.45 5.92 -6.71
CA TRP A 160 -3.84 7.30 -6.41
C TRP A 160 -4.13 8.10 -7.68
N ALA A 161 -4.89 9.18 -7.51
CA ALA A 161 -5.16 10.16 -8.55
C ALA A 161 -3.88 10.89 -8.98
N TYR A 162 -3.80 11.36 -10.21
CA TYR A 162 -2.77 12.31 -10.60
C TYR A 162 -2.95 13.62 -9.83
N LYS A 163 -1.86 14.33 -9.57
CA LYS A 163 -1.88 15.57 -8.79
C LYS A 163 -2.80 16.63 -9.40
N ASP A 164 -2.83 16.68 -10.72
CA ASP A 164 -3.62 17.60 -11.53
C ASP A 164 -5.03 17.06 -11.89
N LYS A 165 -5.39 15.86 -11.42
CA LYS A 165 -6.69 15.20 -11.66
C LYS A 165 -7.25 14.56 -10.38
N PRO A 166 -7.49 15.35 -9.33
CA PRO A 166 -7.92 14.83 -8.01
C PRO A 166 -9.28 14.10 -8.04
N GLU A 167 -10.12 14.41 -9.02
CA GLU A 167 -11.42 13.74 -9.23
C GLU A 167 -11.31 12.24 -9.49
N MET A 168 -10.16 11.76 -9.99
CA MET A 168 -9.90 10.33 -10.16
C MET A 168 -10.00 9.55 -8.85
N THR A 169 -9.72 10.18 -7.70
CA THR A 169 -9.66 9.50 -6.40
C THR A 169 -10.96 8.76 -6.09
N LYS A 170 -12.10 9.43 -6.26
CA LYS A 170 -13.42 8.81 -5.97
C LYS A 170 -13.71 7.62 -6.88
N GLN A 171 -13.35 7.75 -8.15
CA GLN A 171 -13.57 6.70 -9.14
C GLN A 171 -12.66 5.49 -8.87
N LEU A 172 -11.37 5.73 -8.63
CA LEU A 172 -10.40 4.68 -8.27
C LEU A 172 -10.82 3.95 -6.99
N ALA A 173 -11.20 4.69 -5.94
CA ALA A 173 -11.66 4.10 -4.69
C ALA A 173 -12.88 3.20 -4.91
N LYS A 174 -13.85 3.66 -5.68
CA LYS A 174 -15.04 2.86 -6.03
C LYS A 174 -14.66 1.57 -6.74
N GLU A 175 -13.88 1.66 -7.82
CA GLU A 175 -13.60 0.50 -8.68
C GLU A 175 -12.69 -0.53 -7.97
N TYR A 176 -11.68 -0.09 -7.22
CA TYR A 176 -10.87 -1.01 -6.41
C TYR A 176 -11.68 -1.69 -5.30
N THR A 177 -12.56 -0.94 -4.61
CA THR A 177 -13.43 -1.52 -3.57
C THR A 177 -14.40 -2.54 -4.14
N LEU A 178 -15.02 -2.25 -5.30
CA LEU A 178 -15.89 -3.21 -6.00
C LEU A 178 -15.13 -4.47 -6.41
N ALA A 179 -13.92 -4.32 -6.97
CA ALA A 179 -13.09 -5.46 -7.34
C ALA A 179 -12.68 -6.29 -6.12
N GLY A 180 -12.32 -5.63 -5.02
CA GLY A 180 -12.01 -6.30 -3.75
C GLY A 180 -13.21 -7.09 -3.22
N ASN A 181 -14.40 -6.47 -3.20
CA ASN A 181 -15.64 -7.11 -2.74
C ASN A 181 -16.02 -8.30 -3.62
N LYS A 182 -15.94 -8.15 -4.97
CA LYS A 182 -16.24 -9.22 -5.92
C LYS A 182 -15.33 -10.43 -5.72
N ASN A 183 -14.09 -10.20 -5.38
CA ASN A 183 -13.06 -11.23 -5.33
C ASN A 183 -12.68 -11.65 -3.90
N ASP A 184 -13.44 -11.29 -2.87
CA ASP A 184 -13.11 -11.55 -1.46
C ASP A 184 -11.62 -11.22 -1.17
N THR A 185 -11.20 -10.03 -1.55
CA THR A 185 -9.80 -9.60 -1.54
C THR A 185 -9.68 -8.27 -0.81
N LEU A 186 -8.74 -8.19 0.13
CA LEU A 186 -8.43 -6.95 0.85
C LEU A 186 -7.94 -5.87 -0.13
N VAL A 187 -8.36 -4.63 0.09
CA VAL A 187 -7.90 -3.47 -0.69
C VAL A 187 -7.19 -2.48 0.21
N THR A 188 -5.90 -2.25 0.02
CA THR A 188 -5.17 -1.21 0.77
C THR A 188 -5.49 0.18 0.21
N PRO A 189 -6.02 1.13 1.00
CA PRO A 189 -6.60 2.38 0.51
C PRO A 189 -5.55 3.49 0.26
N VAL A 190 -4.46 3.16 -0.47
CA VAL A 190 -3.35 4.09 -0.70
C VAL A 190 -3.80 5.37 -1.40
N GLY A 191 -4.66 5.26 -2.41
CA GLY A 191 -5.16 6.42 -3.14
C GLY A 191 -5.96 7.39 -2.27
N LEU A 192 -6.73 6.88 -1.31
CA LEU A 192 -7.44 7.71 -0.32
C LEU A 192 -6.47 8.40 0.63
N ALA A 193 -5.40 7.71 1.05
CA ALA A 193 -4.38 8.32 1.91
C ALA A 193 -3.64 9.47 1.21
N TYR A 194 -3.39 9.38 -0.10
CA TYR A 194 -2.85 10.50 -0.87
C TYR A 194 -3.78 11.70 -0.81
N MET A 195 -5.07 11.52 -1.07
CA MET A 195 -6.07 12.59 -0.97
C MET A 195 -6.11 13.21 0.43
N ASN A 196 -6.16 12.37 1.47
CA ASN A 196 -6.19 12.80 2.86
C ASN A 196 -4.92 13.58 3.25
N SER A 197 -3.75 13.14 2.80
CA SER A 197 -2.48 13.82 3.05
C SER A 197 -2.41 15.18 2.36
N MET A 198 -2.80 15.27 1.09
CA MET A 198 -2.83 16.55 0.38
C MET A 198 -3.79 17.55 1.01
N LYS A 199 -4.89 17.09 1.61
CA LYS A 199 -5.85 17.94 2.31
C LYS A 199 -5.33 18.41 3.66
N ALA A 200 -4.71 17.51 4.45
CA ALA A 200 -4.27 17.80 5.81
C ALA A 200 -2.90 18.47 5.88
N TYR A 201 -2.01 18.16 4.94
CA TYR A 201 -0.61 18.60 4.88
C TYR A 201 -0.22 18.98 3.44
N PRO A 202 -0.79 20.05 2.88
CA PRO A 202 -0.55 20.44 1.47
C PRO A 202 0.92 20.78 1.18
N GLU A 203 1.71 21.09 2.21
CA GLU A 203 3.14 21.32 2.10
C GLU A 203 3.96 20.04 1.85
N ILE A 204 3.41 18.86 2.14
CA ILE A 204 4.09 17.60 1.90
C ILE A 204 3.84 17.15 0.45
N ASN A 205 4.83 17.32 -0.40
CA ASN A 205 4.69 16.90 -1.79
C ASN A 205 4.83 15.37 -1.92
N LEU A 206 3.75 14.70 -2.33
CA LEU A 206 3.70 13.25 -2.53
C LEU A 206 4.09 12.81 -3.95
N TYR A 207 4.29 13.75 -4.88
CA TYR A 207 4.48 13.46 -6.30
C TYR A 207 5.86 13.83 -6.80
N HIS A 208 6.32 13.04 -7.75
CA HIS A 208 7.42 13.37 -8.64
C HIS A 208 7.02 14.55 -9.55
N PRO A 209 7.96 15.30 -10.18
CA PRO A 209 7.64 16.43 -11.07
C PRO A 209 6.68 16.14 -12.22
N ASP A 210 6.47 14.88 -12.58
CA ASP A 210 5.50 14.48 -13.61
C ASP A 210 4.04 14.43 -13.13
N ASN A 211 3.77 14.78 -11.87
CA ASN A 211 2.45 14.77 -11.24
C ASN A 211 1.75 13.40 -11.16
N ARG A 212 2.47 12.31 -11.38
CA ARG A 212 1.92 10.94 -11.45
C ARG A 212 2.66 9.98 -10.52
N HIS A 213 3.97 9.86 -10.70
CA HIS A 213 4.79 8.94 -9.91
C HIS A 213 4.97 9.45 -8.48
N PRO A 214 5.25 8.57 -7.52
CA PRO A 214 5.42 8.99 -6.14
C PRO A 214 6.74 9.70 -5.93
N SER A 215 6.73 10.73 -5.10
CA SER A 215 7.93 11.22 -4.44
C SER A 215 8.40 10.23 -3.36
N LYS A 216 9.52 10.51 -2.70
CA LYS A 216 9.97 9.75 -1.53
C LYS A 216 8.91 9.72 -0.42
N ALA A 217 8.25 10.85 -0.15
CA ALA A 217 7.16 10.95 0.82
C ALA A 217 5.93 10.13 0.39
N GLY A 218 5.57 10.15 -0.90
CA GLY A 218 4.48 9.33 -1.44
C GLY A 218 4.75 7.83 -1.32
N THR A 219 5.98 7.38 -1.65
CA THR A 219 6.38 5.98 -1.48
C THR A 219 6.30 5.56 0.00
N TYR A 220 6.73 6.41 0.92
CA TYR A 220 6.65 6.13 2.35
C TYR A 220 5.21 6.06 2.84
N LEU A 221 4.35 6.98 2.44
CA LEU A 221 2.92 6.94 2.76
C LEU A 221 2.28 5.64 2.29
N SER A 222 2.55 5.23 1.04
CA SER A 222 2.05 3.97 0.49
C SER A 222 2.46 2.76 1.35
N ALA A 223 3.72 2.73 1.78
CA ALA A 223 4.21 1.67 2.67
C ALA A 223 3.53 1.68 4.04
N CYS A 224 3.30 2.86 4.63
CA CYS A 224 2.59 3.00 5.91
C CYS A 224 1.13 2.52 5.82
N VAL A 225 0.44 2.81 4.71
CA VAL A 225 -0.95 2.34 4.48
C VAL A 225 -0.99 0.83 4.33
N MET A 226 -0.10 0.25 3.52
CA MET A 226 -0.02 -1.21 3.38
C MET A 226 0.35 -1.88 4.70
N PHE A 227 1.29 -1.31 5.45
CA PHE A 227 1.64 -1.80 6.79
C PHE A 227 0.41 -1.82 7.72
N ALA A 228 -0.31 -0.70 7.80
CA ALA A 228 -1.52 -0.60 8.64
C ALA A 228 -2.58 -1.62 8.23
N SER A 229 -2.83 -1.76 6.91
CA SER A 229 -3.88 -2.63 6.39
C SER A 229 -3.57 -4.13 6.55
N ILE A 230 -2.31 -4.53 6.33
CA ILE A 230 -1.90 -5.94 6.34
C ILE A 230 -1.64 -6.43 7.76
N PHE A 231 -1.02 -5.61 8.60
CA PHE A 231 -0.64 -6.03 9.96
C PHE A 231 -1.61 -5.55 11.04
N LYS A 232 -2.66 -4.80 10.69
CA LYS A 232 -3.63 -4.20 11.64
C LYS A 232 -2.94 -3.44 12.77
N THR A 233 -1.80 -2.87 12.47
CA THR A 233 -0.91 -2.22 13.44
C THR A 233 -0.71 -0.76 13.05
N SER A 234 -0.80 0.14 14.02
CA SER A 234 -0.56 1.56 13.78
C SER A 234 0.89 1.82 13.41
N PRO A 235 1.18 2.50 12.30
CA PRO A 235 2.53 2.94 11.98
C PRO A 235 2.96 4.17 12.79
N ILE A 236 2.08 4.79 13.58
CA ILE A 236 2.37 6.01 14.35
C ILE A 236 3.47 5.74 15.37
N GLY A 237 4.54 6.53 15.29
CA GLY A 237 5.69 6.38 16.18
C GLY A 237 6.72 5.33 15.73
N ASN A 238 6.50 4.67 14.59
CA ASN A 238 7.51 3.78 14.02
C ASN A 238 8.81 4.55 13.77
N THR A 239 9.92 4.01 14.24
CA THR A 239 11.23 4.68 14.22
C THR A 239 11.85 4.78 12.83
N TYR A 240 11.39 3.96 11.87
CA TYR A 240 11.86 4.04 10.51
C TYR A 240 11.12 5.14 9.73
N THR A 241 11.85 6.12 9.24
CA THR A 241 11.30 7.32 8.59
C THR A 241 11.59 7.42 7.08
N PHE A 242 12.28 6.44 6.51
CA PHE A 242 12.71 6.45 5.11
C PHE A 242 13.57 7.68 4.76
N ASP A 243 14.41 8.14 5.69
CA ASP A 243 15.23 9.37 5.64
C ASP A 243 14.39 10.63 5.29
N LEU A 244 13.15 10.66 5.67
CA LEU A 244 12.34 11.87 5.70
C LEU A 244 12.56 12.61 7.02
N ASP A 245 12.24 13.90 7.03
CA ASP A 245 12.14 14.64 8.27
C ASP A 245 11.20 13.93 9.24
N LYS A 246 11.54 13.87 10.52
CA LYS A 246 10.78 13.12 11.53
C LYS A 246 9.33 13.60 11.66
N LYS A 247 9.09 14.92 11.54
CA LYS A 247 7.74 15.50 11.59
C LYS A 247 6.93 15.11 10.35
N VAL A 248 7.57 15.15 9.17
CA VAL A 248 6.95 14.70 7.91
C VAL A 248 6.58 13.22 8.00
N ALA A 249 7.52 12.36 8.41
CA ALA A 249 7.26 10.93 8.57
C ALA A 249 6.12 10.65 9.54
N LEU A 250 6.11 11.31 10.71
CA LEU A 250 5.04 11.16 11.70
C LEU A 250 3.68 11.61 11.16
N ASN A 251 3.61 12.69 10.40
CA ASN A 251 2.37 13.15 9.78
C ASN A 251 1.85 12.12 8.77
N LEU A 252 2.72 11.54 7.94
CA LEU A 252 2.35 10.49 6.98
C LEU A 252 1.89 9.19 7.68
N GLN A 253 2.52 8.81 8.79
CA GLN A 253 2.10 7.70 9.63
C GLN A 253 0.68 7.92 10.19
N LYS A 254 0.39 9.14 10.69
CA LYS A 254 -0.95 9.52 11.18
C LYS A 254 -2.00 9.45 10.07
N ILE A 255 -1.70 9.98 8.88
CA ILE A 255 -2.59 9.90 7.72
C ILE A 255 -2.86 8.44 7.34
N ALA A 256 -1.83 7.61 7.29
CA ALA A 256 -1.98 6.20 6.94
C ALA A 256 -2.91 5.48 7.92
N TRP A 257 -2.73 5.70 9.22
CA TRP A 257 -3.57 5.08 10.25
C TRP A 257 -5.00 5.59 10.21
N ALA A 258 -5.20 6.91 10.15
CA ALA A 258 -6.53 7.51 10.05
C ALA A 258 -7.30 7.02 8.81
N THR A 259 -6.61 6.94 7.65
CA THR A 259 -7.21 6.42 6.41
C THR A 259 -7.58 4.94 6.54
N HIS A 260 -6.73 4.13 7.19
CA HIS A 260 -7.03 2.73 7.48
C HIS A 260 -8.31 2.59 8.32
N GLN A 261 -8.38 3.30 9.45
CA GLN A 261 -9.55 3.27 10.33
C GLN A 261 -10.82 3.72 9.60
N GLU A 262 -10.74 4.82 8.88
CA GLU A 262 -11.86 5.39 8.14
C GLU A 262 -12.35 4.42 7.03
N TYR A 263 -11.45 3.85 6.24
CA TYR A 263 -11.80 2.99 5.12
C TYR A 263 -12.46 1.68 5.56
N TYR A 264 -11.97 1.07 6.63
CA TYR A 264 -12.52 -0.20 7.14
C TYR A 264 -13.62 -0.03 8.18
N GLY A 265 -13.89 1.20 8.67
CA GLY A 265 -14.94 1.49 9.65
C GLY A 265 -14.60 0.98 11.05
N ASN A 266 -13.36 1.14 11.47
CA ASN A 266 -12.85 0.76 12.78
C ASN A 266 -12.80 1.96 13.73
#